data_7764b12562d97b7e4069ed68c285df24
#
_entry.id   7764b12562d97b7e4069ed68c285df24
#
_cell.length_a   1.000
_cell.length_b   1.000
_cell.length_c   1.000
_cell.angle_alpha   90.00
_cell.angle_beta   90.00
_cell.angle_gamma   90.00
#
_symmetry.space_group_name_H-M   'P 1'
#
loop_
_entity.id
_entity.type
_entity.pdbx_description
1 polymer ?
#
loop_
_entity_poly.entity_id
_entity_poly.type
_entity_poly.pdbx_seq_one_letter_code
_entity_poly.pdbx_strand_id
1 'polypeptide(L)'
;MKITIETLVNAKLDQVWTAWNTPEDIKQWNTAQEDWHTTRSTVDLREGGRFLSRMEAKDGSFGFDFEGTYTRIEPYRTIAYRMDDGREVQSEFIDGPDGVRVKSTFDAESENPAEMQRAGWQAILDNFGRYVEAKA
;
A
#
# COMPACT_ATOMS: atom_id res chain seq x y z
N MET A 1 17.44 -0.07 7.96
CA MET A 1 16.57 0.89 8.67
C MET A 1 15.12 0.63 8.31
N LYS A 2 14.27 0.58 9.32
CA LYS A 2 12.83 0.41 9.10
C LYS A 2 12.11 1.72 9.37
N ILE A 3 11.11 2.00 8.53
CA ILE A 3 10.28 3.20 8.64
C ILE A 3 8.85 2.75 8.89
N THR A 4 8.16 3.41 9.83
CA THR A 4 6.76 3.12 10.14
C THR A 4 5.91 4.34 9.85
N ILE A 5 4.79 4.08 9.15
CA ILE A 5 3.78 5.09 8.85
C ILE A 5 2.41 4.55 9.26
N GLU A 6 1.45 5.44 9.51
CA GLU A 6 0.11 5.00 9.87
C GLU A 6 -0.94 6.04 9.51
N THR A 7 -2.19 5.57 9.40
CA THR A 7 -3.36 6.43 9.23
C THR A 7 -4.57 5.79 9.90
N LEU A 8 -5.51 6.61 10.33
CA LEU A 8 -6.79 6.14 10.87
C LEU A 8 -7.86 6.34 9.80
N VAL A 9 -8.52 5.26 9.43
CA VAL A 9 -9.55 5.27 8.38
C VAL A 9 -10.92 5.10 9.02
N ASN A 10 -11.80 6.08 8.83
CA ASN A 10 -13.15 6.03 9.37
C ASN A 10 -14.05 5.19 8.45
N ALA A 11 -13.89 3.88 8.53
CA ALA A 11 -14.64 2.90 7.75
C ALA A 11 -14.58 1.56 8.48
N LYS A 12 -15.37 0.60 8.00
CA LYS A 12 -15.39 -0.74 8.59
C LYS A 12 -14.17 -1.56 8.15
N LEU A 13 -13.76 -2.49 8.98
CA LEU A 13 -12.58 -3.33 8.72
C LEU A 13 -12.68 -4.08 7.38
N ASP A 14 -13.84 -4.63 7.05
CA ASP A 14 -14.02 -5.34 5.79
C ASP A 14 -13.89 -4.41 4.57
N GLN A 15 -14.34 -3.17 4.69
CA GLN A 15 -14.18 -2.17 3.64
C GLN A 15 -12.72 -1.81 3.44
N VAL A 16 -11.99 -1.60 4.53
CA VAL A 16 -10.56 -1.27 4.48
C VAL A 16 -9.77 -2.43 3.88
N TRP A 17 -10.00 -3.64 4.35
CA TRP A 17 -9.32 -4.83 3.85
C TRP A 17 -9.59 -5.06 2.37
N THR A 18 -10.84 -4.96 1.94
CA THR A 18 -11.22 -5.17 0.54
C THR A 18 -10.55 -4.15 -0.37
N ALA A 19 -10.58 -2.86 0.00
CA ALA A 19 -9.99 -1.81 -0.82
C ALA A 19 -8.46 -1.96 -0.94
N TRP A 20 -7.81 -2.45 0.12
CA TRP A 20 -6.37 -2.67 0.09
C TRP A 20 -5.95 -3.75 -0.91
N ASN A 21 -6.79 -4.76 -1.10
CA ASN A 21 -6.44 -5.98 -1.82
C ASN A 21 -7.13 -6.15 -3.19
N THR A 22 -8.05 -5.27 -3.56
CA THR A 22 -8.78 -5.37 -4.82
C THR A 22 -8.10 -4.55 -5.90
N PRO A 23 -7.67 -5.17 -7.02
CA PRO A 23 -6.95 -4.47 -8.09
C PRO A 23 -7.64 -3.19 -8.60
N GLU A 24 -8.96 -3.22 -8.78
CA GLU A 24 -9.69 -2.05 -9.25
C GLU A 24 -9.62 -0.89 -8.26
N ASP A 25 -9.63 -1.19 -6.96
CA ASP A 25 -9.48 -0.17 -5.92
C ASP A 25 -8.03 0.33 -5.87
N ILE A 26 -7.06 -0.58 -5.94
CA ILE A 26 -5.63 -0.24 -5.88
C ILE A 26 -5.28 0.77 -6.98
N LYS A 27 -5.82 0.60 -8.18
CA LYS A 27 -5.59 1.54 -9.28
C LYS A 27 -6.08 2.96 -8.97
N GLN A 28 -7.00 3.12 -8.02
CA GLN A 28 -7.56 4.42 -7.65
C GLN A 28 -6.76 5.15 -6.57
N TRP A 29 -6.19 4.42 -5.61
CA TRP A 29 -5.53 5.07 -4.47
C TRP A 29 -4.00 4.96 -4.46
N ASN A 30 -3.41 4.07 -5.25
CA ASN A 30 -1.97 3.78 -5.14
C ASN A 30 -1.13 4.80 -5.90
N THR A 31 -1.10 6.02 -5.40
CA THR A 31 -0.29 7.10 -5.94
C THR A 31 0.03 8.11 -4.85
N ALA A 32 1.24 8.67 -4.90
CA ALA A 32 1.67 9.72 -3.98
C ALA A 32 1.40 11.12 -4.54
N GLN A 33 1.27 11.26 -5.86
CA GLN A 33 1.17 12.55 -6.54
C GLN A 33 0.15 12.47 -7.67
N GLU A 34 -0.47 13.61 -7.99
CA GLU A 34 -1.50 13.67 -9.02
C GLU A 34 -0.98 13.42 -10.44
N ASP A 35 0.30 13.64 -10.69
CA ASP A 35 0.92 13.42 -12.00
C ASP A 35 1.37 11.96 -12.22
N TRP A 36 1.08 11.09 -11.28
CA TRP A 36 1.32 9.64 -11.37
C TRP A 36 0.03 8.86 -11.21
N HIS A 37 -0.01 7.65 -11.75
CA HIS A 37 -1.14 6.74 -11.58
C HIS A 37 -0.69 5.29 -11.64
N THR A 38 -1.54 4.39 -11.14
CA THR A 38 -1.35 2.94 -11.26
C THR A 38 -2.22 2.48 -12.43
N THR A 39 -1.58 1.96 -13.48
CA THR A 39 -2.26 1.58 -14.72
C THR A 39 -2.70 0.13 -14.74
N ARG A 40 -2.04 -0.72 -13.97
CA ARG A 40 -2.35 -2.15 -13.90
C ARG A 40 -2.08 -2.65 -12.49
N SER A 41 -2.94 -3.53 -12.01
CA SER A 41 -2.78 -4.16 -10.70
C SER A 41 -3.23 -5.60 -10.76
N THR A 42 -2.43 -6.50 -10.19
CA THR A 42 -2.78 -7.90 -10.01
C THR A 42 -2.46 -8.31 -8.58
N VAL A 43 -3.31 -9.14 -8.00
CA VAL A 43 -3.16 -9.59 -6.61
C VAL A 43 -3.50 -11.08 -6.54
N ASP A 44 -2.57 -11.88 -6.04
CA ASP A 44 -2.80 -13.28 -5.69
C ASP A 44 -2.63 -13.36 -4.16
N LEU A 45 -3.72 -13.09 -3.43
CA LEU A 45 -3.68 -12.86 -1.98
C LEU A 45 -3.60 -14.18 -1.22
N ARG A 46 -2.40 -14.74 -1.16
CA ARG A 46 -2.05 -15.93 -0.37
C ARG A 46 -0.56 -15.92 -0.10
N GLU A 47 -0.14 -16.61 0.94
CA GLU A 47 1.29 -16.77 1.20
C GLU A 47 1.94 -17.48 0.02
N GLY A 48 3.04 -16.92 -0.48
CA GLY A 48 3.69 -17.39 -1.70
C GLY A 48 3.11 -16.81 -2.98
N GLY A 49 1.95 -16.15 -2.93
CA GLY A 49 1.36 -15.48 -4.07
C GLY A 49 2.07 -14.18 -4.39
N ARG A 50 1.87 -13.67 -5.60
CA ARG A 50 2.53 -12.44 -6.06
C ARG A 50 1.53 -11.33 -6.30
N PHE A 51 2.01 -10.10 -6.15
CA PHE A 51 1.25 -8.91 -6.55
C PHE A 51 2.10 -8.06 -7.48
N LEU A 52 1.43 -7.25 -8.29
CA LEU A 52 2.07 -6.27 -9.17
C LEU A 52 1.21 -5.03 -9.28
N SER A 53 1.84 -3.86 -9.17
CA SER A 53 1.23 -2.57 -9.48
C SER A 53 2.13 -1.86 -10.47
N ARG A 54 1.63 -1.59 -11.67
CA ARG A 54 2.35 -0.80 -12.66
C ARG A 54 2.10 0.67 -12.39
N MET A 55 3.14 1.39 -12.00
CA MET A 55 3.07 2.80 -11.67
C MET A 55 3.73 3.61 -12.77
N GLU A 56 3.03 4.64 -13.28
CA GLU A 56 3.48 5.43 -14.42
C GLU A 56 3.21 6.91 -14.22
N ALA A 57 4.12 7.74 -14.71
CA ALA A 57 3.85 9.16 -14.86
C ALA A 57 2.77 9.33 -15.92
N LYS A 58 1.80 10.22 -15.68
CA LYS A 58 0.68 10.43 -16.61
C LYS A 58 1.11 10.96 -17.97
N ASP A 59 2.27 11.63 -18.04
CA ASP A 59 2.82 12.11 -19.29
C ASP A 59 3.58 11.02 -20.08
N GLY A 60 3.69 9.81 -19.53
CA GLY A 60 4.37 8.69 -20.16
C GLY A 60 5.88 8.72 -20.09
N SER A 61 6.47 9.69 -19.38
CA SER A 61 7.93 9.86 -19.35
C SER A 61 8.65 8.80 -18.52
N PHE A 62 7.98 8.16 -17.58
CA PHE A 62 8.61 7.21 -16.67
C PHE A 62 7.57 6.22 -16.13
N GLY A 63 8.03 5.01 -15.79
CA GLY A 63 7.18 4.01 -15.16
C GLY A 63 8.01 2.87 -14.60
N PHE A 64 7.43 2.14 -13.66
CA PHE A 64 8.07 0.96 -13.06
C PHE A 64 7.02 0.01 -12.52
N ASP A 65 7.43 -1.25 -12.34
CA ASP A 65 6.60 -2.27 -11.71
C ASP A 65 6.95 -2.34 -10.22
N PHE A 66 5.95 -2.13 -9.38
CA PHE A 66 6.06 -2.36 -7.94
C PHE A 66 5.48 -3.74 -7.68
N GLU A 67 6.35 -4.71 -7.34
CA GLU A 67 5.92 -6.10 -7.23
C GLU A 67 6.68 -6.85 -6.15
N GLY A 68 6.09 -7.94 -5.69
CA GLY A 68 6.68 -8.76 -4.66
C GLY A 68 5.92 -10.04 -4.40
N THR A 69 6.35 -10.75 -3.37
CA THR A 69 5.77 -12.03 -2.96
C THR A 69 5.24 -11.89 -1.53
N TYR A 70 3.98 -12.29 -1.32
CA TYR A 70 3.41 -12.30 0.03
C TYR A 70 4.10 -13.35 0.87
N THR A 71 4.57 -12.94 2.05
CA THR A 71 5.25 -13.82 3.01
C THR A 71 4.36 -14.19 4.19
N ARG A 72 3.35 -13.36 4.48
CA ARG A 72 2.42 -13.62 5.59
C ARG A 72 1.07 -12.97 5.29
N ILE A 73 0.00 -13.74 5.40
CA ILE A 73 -1.37 -13.27 5.29
C ILE A 73 -2.16 -13.75 6.49
N GLU A 74 -2.57 -12.81 7.33
CA GLU A 74 -3.54 -13.07 8.40
C GLU A 74 -4.78 -12.24 8.05
N PRO A 75 -5.86 -12.87 7.57
CA PRO A 75 -7.03 -12.14 7.06
C PRO A 75 -7.54 -11.10 8.04
N TYR A 76 -7.75 -9.88 7.53
CA TYR A 76 -8.25 -8.72 8.28
C TYR A 76 -7.31 -8.22 9.37
N ARG A 77 -6.06 -8.68 9.41
CA ARG A 77 -5.11 -8.31 10.47
C ARG A 77 -3.74 -7.91 9.95
N THR A 78 -3.12 -8.75 9.12
CA THR A 78 -1.71 -8.54 8.74
C THR A 78 -1.45 -9.00 7.31
N ILE A 79 -0.72 -8.19 6.56
CA ILE A 79 -0.16 -8.55 5.27
C ILE A 79 1.32 -8.20 5.32
N ALA A 80 2.18 -9.18 5.02
CA ALA A 80 3.60 -8.94 4.85
C ALA A 80 4.04 -9.44 3.49
N TYR A 81 4.99 -8.74 2.87
CA TYR A 81 5.53 -9.16 1.60
C TYR A 81 7.00 -8.78 1.50
N ARG A 82 7.68 -9.45 0.58
CA ARG A 82 9.06 -9.16 0.21
C ARG A 82 9.10 -8.69 -1.23
N MET A 83 9.71 -7.53 -1.45
CA MET A 83 9.96 -7.03 -2.80
C MET A 83 11.10 -7.82 -3.45
N ASP A 84 11.18 -7.77 -4.78
CA ASP A 84 12.18 -8.59 -5.50
C ASP A 84 13.63 -8.19 -5.19
N ASP A 85 13.86 -6.99 -4.67
CA ASP A 85 15.19 -6.55 -4.21
C ASP A 85 15.52 -6.96 -2.78
N GLY A 86 14.60 -7.69 -2.10
CA GLY A 86 14.80 -8.21 -0.76
C GLY A 86 14.25 -7.36 0.36
N ARG A 87 13.76 -6.14 0.07
CA ARG A 87 13.15 -5.28 1.09
C ARG A 87 11.82 -5.87 1.53
N GLU A 88 11.52 -5.76 2.82
CA GLU A 88 10.31 -6.31 3.40
C GLU A 88 9.37 -5.20 3.87
N VAL A 89 8.06 -5.48 3.78
CA VAL A 89 7.00 -4.57 4.19
C VAL A 89 5.97 -5.36 4.97
N GLN A 90 5.49 -4.79 6.09
CA GLN A 90 4.41 -5.37 6.87
C GLN A 90 3.35 -4.31 7.13
N SER A 91 2.10 -4.64 6.83
CA SER A 91 0.96 -3.77 7.09
C SER A 91 0.01 -4.44 8.06
N GLU A 92 -0.40 -3.71 9.10
CA GLU A 92 -1.31 -4.18 10.12
C GLU A 92 -2.60 -3.38 10.07
N PHE A 93 -3.72 -4.06 10.28
CA PHE A 93 -5.08 -3.50 10.25
C PHE A 93 -5.67 -3.68 11.64
N ILE A 94 -5.81 -2.58 12.37
CA ILE A 94 -6.21 -2.61 13.79
C ILE A 94 -7.57 -1.96 13.92
N ASP A 95 -8.61 -2.78 14.14
CA ASP A 95 -9.97 -2.30 14.31
C ASP A 95 -10.16 -1.66 15.69
N GLY A 96 -10.93 -0.58 15.75
CA GLY A 96 -11.16 0.15 16.98
C GLY A 96 -12.44 0.98 16.92
N PRO A 97 -12.76 1.69 18.01
CA PRO A 97 -14.04 2.43 18.10
C PRO A 97 -14.12 3.62 17.13
N ASP A 98 -12.99 4.17 16.71
CA ASP A 98 -12.95 5.35 15.83
C ASP A 98 -12.66 4.98 14.37
N GLY A 99 -12.57 3.70 14.04
CA GLY A 99 -12.23 3.23 12.71
C GLY A 99 -11.10 2.22 12.72
N VAL A 100 -10.44 2.07 11.58
CA VAL A 100 -9.35 1.11 11.40
C VAL A 100 -8.03 1.86 11.30
N ARG A 101 -7.09 1.54 12.17
CA ARG A 101 -5.72 2.05 12.07
C ARG A 101 -4.94 1.14 11.13
N VAL A 102 -4.43 1.71 10.06
CA VAL A 102 -3.56 0.99 9.12
C VAL A 102 -2.13 1.44 9.40
N LYS A 103 -1.28 0.49 9.77
CA LYS A 103 0.11 0.76 10.14
C LYS A 103 1.01 -0.07 9.26
N SER A 104 1.90 0.59 8.51
CA SER A 104 2.85 -0.08 7.63
C SER A 104 4.28 0.19 8.07
N THR A 105 5.08 -0.86 8.12
CA THR A 105 6.51 -0.79 8.42
C THR A 105 7.25 -1.35 7.23
N PHE A 106 8.23 -0.59 6.71
CA PHE A 106 8.95 -1.01 5.51
C PHE A 106 10.45 -0.75 5.65
N ASP A 107 11.24 -1.53 4.92
CA ASP A 107 12.68 -1.33 4.84
C ASP A 107 12.99 -0.14 3.94
N ALA A 108 13.78 0.81 4.46
CA ALA A 108 14.24 1.95 3.66
C ALA A 108 15.22 1.46 2.60
N GLU A 109 15.13 2.03 1.39
CA GLU A 109 16.15 1.82 0.38
C GLU A 109 17.32 2.79 0.63
N SER A 110 18.44 2.59 -0.06
CA SER A 110 19.68 3.31 0.26
C SER A 110 19.94 4.56 -0.59
N GLU A 111 19.13 4.81 -1.62
CA GLU A 111 19.40 5.88 -2.59
C GLU A 111 18.80 7.22 -2.18
N ASN A 112 17.65 7.21 -1.48
CA ASN A 112 16.92 8.43 -1.12
C ASN A 112 16.93 8.65 0.39
N PRO A 113 16.86 9.91 0.86
CA PRO A 113 16.76 10.19 2.29
C PRO A 113 15.54 9.53 2.92
N ALA A 114 15.68 9.06 4.15
CA ALA A 114 14.59 8.39 4.88
C ALA A 114 13.33 9.26 4.95
N GLU A 115 13.47 10.57 5.17
CA GLU A 115 12.32 11.47 5.25
C GLU A 115 11.56 11.59 3.93
N MET A 116 12.26 11.53 2.81
CA MET A 116 11.64 11.54 1.48
C MET A 116 10.83 10.25 1.27
N GLN A 117 11.39 9.12 1.66
CA GLN A 117 10.70 7.83 1.56
C GLN A 117 9.46 7.80 2.46
N ARG A 118 9.60 8.24 3.71
CA ARG A 118 8.49 8.33 4.65
C ARG A 118 7.36 9.19 4.07
N ALA A 119 7.68 10.35 3.55
CA ALA A 119 6.68 11.27 2.99
C ALA A 119 5.95 10.67 1.79
N GLY A 120 6.68 9.99 0.89
CA GLY A 120 6.08 9.36 -0.27
C GLY A 120 5.14 8.21 0.10
N TRP A 121 5.57 7.33 0.98
CA TRP A 121 4.73 6.20 1.44
C TRP A 121 3.54 6.70 2.24
N GLN A 122 3.74 7.73 3.09
CA GLN A 122 2.65 8.32 3.86
C GLN A 122 1.59 8.95 2.93
N ALA A 123 2.01 9.63 1.88
CA ALA A 123 1.08 10.23 0.92
C ALA A 123 0.18 9.19 0.26
N ILE A 124 0.74 8.03 -0.10
CA ILE A 124 -0.05 6.92 -0.66
C ILE A 124 -1.03 6.39 0.38
N LEU A 125 -0.58 6.23 1.61
CA LEU A 125 -1.43 5.73 2.69
C LEU A 125 -2.57 6.71 3.00
N ASP A 126 -2.30 8.01 2.98
CA ASP A 126 -3.32 9.04 3.17
C ASP A 126 -4.34 9.03 2.04
N ASN A 127 -3.89 8.82 0.80
CA ASN A 127 -4.78 8.65 -0.35
C ASN A 127 -5.69 7.44 -0.18
N PHE A 128 -5.13 6.35 0.31
CA PHE A 128 -5.91 5.15 0.60
C PHE A 128 -7.04 5.45 1.59
N GLY A 129 -6.72 6.11 2.70
CA GLY A 129 -7.71 6.47 3.71
C GLY A 129 -8.84 7.33 3.14
N ARG A 130 -8.49 8.37 2.39
CA ARG A 130 -9.48 9.24 1.76
C ARG A 130 -10.36 8.49 0.77
N TYR A 131 -9.77 7.60 -0.01
CA TYR A 131 -10.49 6.79 -0.99
C TYR A 131 -11.54 5.90 -0.31
N VAL A 132 -11.13 5.18 0.73
CA VAL A 132 -12.03 4.27 1.45
C VAL A 132 -13.15 5.06 2.13
N GLU A 133 -12.82 6.17 2.79
CA GLU A 133 -13.81 6.99 3.48
C GLU A 133 -14.84 7.58 2.51
N ALA A 134 -14.42 7.93 1.30
CA ALA A 134 -15.32 8.44 0.28
C ALA A 134 -16.30 7.38 -0.23
N LYS A 135 -15.94 6.10 -0.17
CA LYS A 135 -16.79 4.97 -0.58
C LYS A 135 -17.65 4.43 0.54
N ALA A 136 -17.29 4.70 1.76
CA ALA A 136 -17.97 4.14 2.93
C ALA A 136 -19.35 4.75 3.17
#